data_5d046a649fab61b439d4169102430c16
#
_entry.id   5d046a649fab61b439d4169102430c16
#
_cell.length_a   1.000
_cell.length_b   1.000
_cell.length_c   1.000
_cell.angle_alpha   90.00
_cell.angle_beta   90.00
_cell.angle_gamma   90.00
#
_symmetry.space_group_name_H-M   'P 1'
#
loop_
_entity.id
_entity.type
_entity.pdbx_description
1 polymer ?
#
loop_
_entity_poly.entity_id
_entity_poly.type
_entity_poly.pdbx_seq_one_letter_code
_entity_poly.pdbx_strand_id
1 'polypeptide(L)'
;MMKGSIVKVSEVNPEPFGTVSRWFLISPKVGNSTYQRMAYLEGKPGTRGTLHTHHGDEVLFTISGRVNVKIDGEDHFLSPGEAISIPPGTQHYPEVVGNQTWIAVAAYCDDCPIIAQAKK
;
A
#
# COMPACT_ATOMS: atom_id res chain seq x y z
N MET A 1 -18.78 -10.31 21.03
CA MET A 1 -17.75 -11.05 20.26
C MET A 1 -17.52 -10.36 18.93
N MET A 2 -16.25 -10.14 18.61
CA MET A 2 -15.89 -9.53 17.34
C MET A 2 -15.80 -10.59 16.25
N LYS A 3 -16.33 -10.28 15.08
CA LYS A 3 -16.33 -11.18 13.94
C LYS A 3 -15.40 -10.68 12.87
N GLY A 4 -14.84 -11.61 12.11
CA GLY A 4 -14.12 -11.26 10.89
C GLY A 4 -15.07 -10.68 9.84
N SER A 5 -14.51 -9.92 8.91
CA SER A 5 -15.25 -9.34 7.80
C SER A 5 -14.59 -9.75 6.49
N ILE A 6 -15.41 -9.96 5.46
CA ILE A 6 -14.93 -10.25 4.11
C ILE A 6 -15.32 -9.08 3.23
N VAL A 7 -14.34 -8.54 2.52
CA VAL A 7 -14.54 -7.44 1.58
C VAL A 7 -14.01 -7.85 0.21
N LYS A 8 -14.81 -7.64 -0.83
CA LYS A 8 -14.41 -7.93 -2.22
C LYS A 8 -13.97 -6.66 -2.92
N VAL A 9 -12.95 -6.76 -3.75
CA VAL A 9 -12.50 -5.63 -4.56
C VAL A 9 -13.66 -5.02 -5.35
N SER A 10 -14.54 -5.87 -5.90
CA SER A 10 -15.69 -5.43 -6.69
C SER A 10 -16.73 -4.63 -5.90
N GLU A 11 -16.67 -4.67 -4.58
CA GLU A 11 -17.62 -3.97 -3.70
C GLU A 11 -17.09 -2.62 -3.20
N VAL A 12 -15.85 -2.28 -3.53
CA VAL A 12 -15.18 -1.07 -3.07
C VAL A 12 -14.88 -0.17 -4.26
N ASN A 13 -15.09 1.12 -4.12
CA ASN A 13 -14.72 2.08 -5.15
C ASN A 13 -13.23 2.39 -5.06
N PRO A 14 -12.51 2.37 -6.19
CA PRO A 14 -11.10 2.75 -6.18
C PRO A 14 -10.94 4.25 -5.94
N GLU A 15 -9.82 4.61 -5.35
CA GLU A 15 -9.40 5.99 -5.18
C GLU A 15 -8.18 6.24 -6.05
N PRO A 16 -8.02 7.44 -6.61
CA PRO A 16 -6.76 7.76 -7.28
C PRO A 16 -5.64 7.88 -6.26
N PHE A 17 -4.53 7.25 -6.58
CA PHE A 17 -3.28 7.35 -5.84
C PHE A 17 -2.22 7.77 -6.83
N GLY A 18 -2.09 9.07 -7.09
CA GLY A 18 -1.40 9.55 -8.26
C GLY A 18 -2.11 9.04 -9.51
N THR A 19 -1.40 8.33 -10.38
CA THR A 19 -1.99 7.68 -11.57
C THR A 19 -2.17 6.16 -11.40
N VAL A 20 -1.90 5.65 -10.20
CA VAL A 20 -2.21 4.27 -9.80
C VAL A 20 -3.61 4.26 -9.18
N SER A 21 -4.37 3.19 -9.38
CA SER A 21 -5.66 2.99 -8.73
C SER A 21 -5.47 2.20 -7.45
N ARG A 22 -6.19 2.59 -6.41
CA ARG A 22 -6.05 1.99 -5.07
C ARG A 22 -7.42 1.69 -4.48
N TRP A 23 -7.59 0.47 -4.00
CA TRP A 23 -8.80 0.02 -3.31
C TRP A 23 -8.43 -0.26 -1.86
N PHE A 24 -8.98 0.51 -0.92
CA PHE A 24 -8.86 0.17 0.50
C PHE A 24 -9.85 -0.91 0.84
N LEU A 25 -9.37 -2.14 0.99
CA LEU A 25 -10.20 -3.30 1.27
C LEU A 25 -10.48 -3.43 2.76
N ILE A 26 -9.48 -3.15 3.59
CA ILE A 26 -9.60 -3.24 5.04
C ILE A 26 -9.07 -1.94 5.63
N SER A 27 -9.87 -1.35 6.51
CA SER A 27 -9.49 -0.13 7.25
C SER A 27 -10.46 0.03 8.41
N PRO A 28 -10.26 1.02 9.28
CA PRO A 28 -11.27 1.31 10.30
C PRO A 28 -12.65 1.67 9.74
N LYS A 29 -12.72 2.12 8.49
CA LYS A 29 -13.99 2.48 7.83
C LYS A 29 -14.56 1.36 6.98
N VAL A 30 -13.74 0.43 6.51
CA VAL A 30 -14.14 -0.66 5.62
C VAL A 30 -13.60 -1.95 6.19
N GLY A 31 -14.47 -2.97 6.39
CA GLY A 31 -14.05 -4.27 6.88
C GLY A 31 -13.77 -4.34 8.37
N ASN A 32 -14.11 -3.30 9.12
CA ASN A 32 -14.07 -3.30 10.60
C ASN A 32 -12.71 -3.58 11.23
N SER A 33 -11.62 -3.18 10.60
CA SER A 33 -10.32 -3.27 11.24
C SER A 33 -10.20 -2.21 12.33
N THR A 34 -9.54 -2.54 13.43
CA THR A 34 -9.30 -1.57 14.50
C THR A 34 -8.21 -0.59 14.10
N TYR A 35 -7.09 -1.08 13.58
CA TYR A 35 -5.93 -0.23 13.26
C TYR A 35 -5.35 -0.46 11.87
N GLN A 36 -5.43 -1.68 11.36
CA GLN A 36 -4.76 -2.07 10.13
C GLN A 36 -5.48 -1.56 8.89
N ARG A 37 -4.69 -1.21 7.90
CA ARG A 37 -5.18 -0.87 6.56
C ARG A 37 -4.57 -1.83 5.56
N MET A 38 -5.38 -2.31 4.62
CA MET A 38 -4.92 -3.12 3.51
C MET A 38 -5.44 -2.53 2.22
N ALA A 39 -4.56 -2.27 1.28
CA ALA A 39 -4.89 -1.73 -0.01
C ALA A 39 -4.54 -2.72 -1.13
N TYR A 40 -5.40 -2.80 -2.11
CA TYR A 40 -5.14 -3.46 -3.38
C TYR A 40 -4.78 -2.37 -4.39
N LEU A 41 -3.70 -2.58 -5.14
CA LEU A 41 -3.15 -1.58 -6.04
C LEU A 41 -3.07 -2.13 -7.46
N GLU A 42 -3.41 -1.29 -8.42
CA GLU A 42 -3.31 -1.63 -9.83
C GLU A 42 -2.81 -0.43 -10.63
N GLY A 43 -1.74 -0.62 -11.38
CA GLY A 43 -1.15 0.44 -12.17
C GLY A 43 -0.66 -0.04 -13.53
N LYS A 44 -0.96 0.73 -14.57
CA LYS A 44 -0.43 0.47 -15.90
C LYS A 44 1.03 0.92 -15.98
N PRO A 45 1.82 0.37 -16.92
CA PRO A 45 3.20 0.83 -17.11
C PRO A 45 3.28 2.36 -17.24
N GLY A 46 4.24 2.95 -16.56
CA GLY A 46 4.46 4.40 -16.58
C GLY A 46 3.65 5.19 -15.57
N THR A 47 2.73 4.53 -14.84
CA THR A 47 1.99 5.21 -13.77
C THR A 47 2.79 5.20 -12.48
N ARG A 48 2.44 6.09 -11.55
CA ARG A 48 3.10 6.17 -10.26
C ARG A 48 2.14 6.68 -9.19
N GLY A 49 2.37 6.24 -7.96
CA GLY A 49 1.64 6.72 -6.80
C GLY A 49 2.14 8.09 -6.35
N THR A 50 1.38 8.72 -5.48
CA THR A 50 1.73 10.01 -4.89
C THR A 50 2.85 9.83 -3.87
N LEU A 51 3.84 10.73 -3.89
CA LEU A 51 4.87 10.79 -2.87
C LEU A 51 4.21 11.07 -1.51
N HIS A 52 4.48 10.22 -0.53
CA HIS A 52 3.85 10.31 0.79
C HIS A 52 4.73 9.68 1.86
N THR A 53 4.30 9.83 3.09
CA THR A 53 4.94 9.24 4.25
C THR A 53 3.89 8.75 5.24
N HIS A 54 4.24 7.77 6.05
CA HIS A 54 3.41 7.27 7.15
C HIS A 54 4.19 7.27 8.45
N HIS A 55 3.47 7.27 9.56
CA HIS A 55 4.09 7.18 10.89
C HIS A 55 4.56 5.75 11.20
N GLY A 56 3.88 4.74 10.66
CA GLY A 56 4.29 3.35 10.79
C GLY A 56 4.98 2.87 9.51
N ASP A 57 5.54 1.68 9.58
CA ASP A 57 6.08 1.04 8.39
C ASP A 57 4.95 0.52 7.50
N GLU A 58 5.28 0.36 6.24
CA GLU A 58 4.39 -0.25 5.26
C GLU A 58 5.06 -1.50 4.72
N VAL A 59 4.25 -2.53 4.47
CA VAL A 59 4.71 -3.72 3.76
C VAL A 59 3.93 -3.82 2.45
N LEU A 60 4.62 -4.19 1.38
CA LEU A 60 4.03 -4.26 0.05
C LEU A 60 4.50 -5.53 -0.65
N PHE A 61 3.56 -6.23 -1.28
CA PHE A 61 3.83 -7.47 -1.99
C PHE A 61 3.34 -7.35 -3.43
N THR A 62 4.23 -7.60 -4.41
CA THR A 62 3.89 -7.57 -5.82
C THR A 62 3.36 -8.92 -6.28
N ILE A 63 2.16 -8.92 -6.89
CA ILE A 63 1.50 -10.10 -7.41
C ILE A 63 1.85 -10.29 -8.89
N SER A 64 1.77 -9.22 -9.69
CA SER A 64 2.13 -9.25 -11.10
C SER A 64 2.72 -7.92 -11.55
N GLY A 65 3.41 -7.92 -12.67
CA GLY A 65 4.10 -6.74 -13.16
C GLY A 65 5.36 -6.43 -12.36
N ARG A 66 5.93 -5.25 -12.57
CA ARG A 66 7.13 -4.81 -11.87
C ARG A 66 6.95 -3.37 -11.39
N VAL A 67 7.55 -3.07 -10.27
CA VAL A 67 7.45 -1.75 -9.65
C VAL A 67 8.82 -1.33 -9.12
N ASN A 68 9.10 -0.04 -9.20
CA ASN A 68 10.18 0.59 -8.47
C ASN A 68 9.58 1.34 -7.29
N VAL A 69 9.86 0.89 -6.07
CA VAL A 69 9.44 1.61 -4.87
C VAL A 69 10.58 2.55 -4.52
N LYS A 70 10.37 3.84 -4.75
CA LYS A 70 11.37 4.85 -4.40
C LYS A 70 11.19 5.25 -2.93
N ILE A 71 12.26 5.11 -2.16
CA ILE A 71 12.28 5.44 -0.74
C ILE A 71 13.40 6.44 -0.51
N ASP A 72 13.03 7.67 -0.13
CA ASP A 72 13.98 8.79 0.07
C ASP A 72 14.92 8.95 -1.13
N GLY A 73 14.37 8.76 -2.35
CA GLY A 73 15.13 8.90 -3.59
C GLY A 73 15.88 7.65 -4.05
N GLU A 74 15.90 6.58 -3.24
CA GLU A 74 16.56 5.34 -3.61
C GLU A 74 15.61 4.37 -4.30
N ASP A 75 16.11 3.70 -5.33
CA ASP A 75 15.32 2.74 -6.12
C ASP A 75 15.30 1.36 -5.48
N HIS A 76 14.11 0.73 -5.52
CA HIS A 76 13.93 -0.65 -5.05
C HIS A 76 12.98 -1.35 -6.02
N PHE A 77 13.53 -2.19 -6.89
CA PHE A 77 12.74 -2.87 -7.92
C PHE A 77 12.21 -4.20 -7.38
N LEU A 78 10.90 -4.41 -7.54
CA LEU A 78 10.25 -5.65 -7.15
C LEU A 78 9.64 -6.32 -8.37
N SER A 79 9.83 -7.64 -8.44
CA SER A 79 9.18 -8.54 -9.39
C SER A 79 8.07 -9.33 -8.68
N PRO A 80 7.21 -10.05 -9.42
CA PRO A 80 6.16 -10.87 -8.80
C PRO A 80 6.71 -11.82 -7.75
N GLY A 81 6.02 -11.90 -6.61
CA GLY A 81 6.43 -12.76 -5.49
C GLY A 81 7.41 -12.10 -4.52
N GLU A 82 7.77 -10.84 -4.75
CA GLU A 82 8.70 -10.13 -3.88
C GLU A 82 7.98 -9.10 -3.02
N ALA A 83 8.44 -8.95 -1.79
CA ALA A 83 7.90 -8.01 -0.83
C ALA A 83 8.96 -7.01 -0.40
N ILE A 84 8.52 -5.84 0.03
CA ILE A 84 9.39 -4.82 0.59
C ILE A 84 8.79 -4.31 1.91
N SER A 85 9.66 -3.96 2.84
CA SER A 85 9.29 -3.22 4.04
C SER A 85 9.77 -1.78 3.87
N ILE A 86 8.85 -0.84 3.99
CA ILE A 86 9.14 0.59 3.84
C ILE A 86 9.23 1.19 5.23
N PRO A 87 10.39 1.75 5.62
CA PRO A 87 10.59 2.25 6.98
C PRO A 87 9.64 3.40 7.33
N PRO A 88 9.29 3.54 8.61
CA PRO A 88 8.43 4.65 9.05
C PRO A 88 9.08 6.01 8.77
N GLY A 89 8.24 6.98 8.43
CA GLY A 89 8.68 8.36 8.26
C GLY A 89 9.45 8.66 6.98
N THR A 90 9.69 7.66 6.13
CA THR A 90 10.38 7.87 4.86
C THR A 90 9.41 8.37 3.79
N GLN A 91 9.89 9.23 2.91
CA GLN A 91 9.12 9.64 1.75
C GLN A 91 9.25 8.59 0.67
N HIS A 92 8.12 8.09 0.18
CA HIS A 92 8.14 7.00 -0.77
C HIS A 92 6.96 7.05 -1.74
N TYR A 93 7.13 6.41 -2.89
CA TYR A 93 6.06 6.19 -3.85
C TYR A 93 6.41 5.03 -4.79
N PRO A 94 5.40 4.31 -5.31
CA PRO A 94 5.63 3.28 -6.31
C PRO A 94 5.63 3.89 -7.71
N GLU A 95 6.51 3.39 -8.58
CA GLU A 95 6.54 3.74 -9.99
C GLU A 95 6.47 2.44 -10.80
N VAL A 96 5.43 2.29 -11.60
CA VAL A 96 5.24 1.06 -12.37
C VAL A 96 6.18 1.05 -13.55
N VAL A 97 7.00 0.01 -13.64
CA VAL A 97 8.01 -0.16 -14.69
C VAL A 97 7.69 -1.40 -15.52
N GLY A 98 8.42 -1.57 -16.64
CA GLY A 98 8.19 -2.70 -17.52
C GLY A 98 7.00 -2.45 -18.45
N ASN A 99 6.40 -3.55 -18.93
CA ASN A 99 5.33 -3.49 -19.94
C ASN A 99 4.05 -4.23 -19.56
N GLN A 100 3.92 -4.60 -18.26
CA GLN A 100 2.75 -5.31 -17.75
C GLN A 100 2.09 -4.48 -16.66
N THR A 101 0.78 -4.66 -16.50
CA THR A 101 0.05 -4.05 -15.38
C THR A 101 0.61 -4.57 -14.07
N TRP A 102 0.91 -3.63 -13.16
CA TRP A 102 1.35 -3.95 -11.81
C TRP A 102 0.14 -4.18 -10.92
N ILE A 103 0.15 -5.30 -10.21
CA ILE A 103 -0.86 -5.65 -9.21
C ILE A 103 -0.14 -5.98 -7.92
N ALA A 104 -0.59 -5.35 -6.83
CA ALA A 104 0.06 -5.50 -5.54
C ALA A 104 -0.92 -5.33 -4.40
N VAL A 105 -0.50 -5.76 -3.22
CA VAL A 105 -1.21 -5.49 -1.97
C VAL A 105 -0.24 -4.82 -1.00
N ALA A 106 -0.76 -3.88 -0.23
CA ALA A 106 0.02 -3.17 0.78
C ALA A 106 -0.75 -3.16 2.09
N ALA A 107 -0.02 -3.15 3.19
CA ALA A 107 -0.61 -3.08 4.53
C ALA A 107 0.20 -2.14 5.41
N TYR A 108 -0.48 -1.35 6.22
CA TYR A 108 0.15 -0.43 7.15
C TYR A 108 -0.80 -0.04 8.28
N CYS A 109 -0.25 0.56 9.31
CA CYS A 109 -0.99 1.08 10.45
C CYS A 109 -0.50 2.49 10.76
N ASP A 110 -1.37 3.48 10.68
CA ASP A 110 -1.03 4.88 11.02
C ASP A 110 -1.38 5.24 12.45
N ASP A 111 -2.44 4.64 12.99
CA ASP A 111 -3.05 5.06 14.24
C ASP A 111 -2.94 4.00 15.34
N CYS A 112 -2.07 3.01 15.20
CA CYS A 112 -1.96 1.97 16.22
C CYS A 112 -1.29 2.52 17.50
N PRO A 113 -1.62 1.95 18.67
CA PRO A 113 -1.14 2.48 19.95
C PRO A 113 0.38 2.55 20.09
N ILE A 114 1.10 1.61 19.48
CA ILE A 114 2.56 1.60 19.52
C ILE A 114 3.13 2.83 18.84
N ILE A 115 2.57 3.21 17.68
CA ILE A 115 2.99 4.41 16.95
C ILE A 115 2.68 5.66 17.74
N ALA A 116 1.50 5.72 18.33
CA ALA A 116 1.11 6.86 19.18
C ALA A 116 2.06 7.05 20.36
N GLN A 117 2.52 5.96 20.97
CA GLN A 117 3.51 6.02 22.06
C GLN A 117 4.86 6.52 21.58
N ALA A 118 5.29 6.09 20.40
CA ALA A 118 6.59 6.48 19.86
C ALA A 118 6.66 7.96 19.50
N LYS A 119 5.52 8.62 19.27
CA LYS A 119 5.47 10.06 18.97
C LYS A 119 5.60 10.98 20.18
N LYS A 120 5.50 10.46 21.36
CA LYS A 120 5.51 11.27 22.59
C LYS A 120 6.91 11.66 23.03
#